data_46275b69c9c773971939d2d59c75b05c
#
_entry.id   46275b69c9c773971939d2d59c75b05c
#
_cell.length_a   1.000
_cell.length_b   1.000
_cell.length_c   1.000
_cell.angle_alpha   90.00
_cell.angle_beta   90.00
_cell.angle_gamma   90.00
#
_symmetry.space_group_name_H-M   'P 1'
#
loop_
_entity.id
_entity.type
_entity.pdbx_description
1 polymer ?
#
loop_
_entity_poly.entity_id
_entity_poly.type
_entity_poly.pdbx_seq_one_letter_code
_entity_poly.pdbx_strand_id
1 'polypeptide(L)'
;VRCQQYPPLRALQASAALRGASDEHKKEPWASSSQQHFDSPPAGHQPEQKPHPSYTGQGGQESEDYESEEQLQHRILTAALEFVPEHGWTAEAIAEGAKTLGLSVAAAGLFHSDGSELILHFVSECNTKLSELLKKEQKLVQLGEAEKKPTDEFLRDAVEARLRMLIPYIEKWPQALSVLLLPRNIPSSLNLLTSMIDDIWHYAGDQSTDFNWYTRRAVLTAIYNTTELVMMQDSSPGFEDTWRFLENRVADAMTMSNTASQVQSTGEAVVQGLMGAAVTVSN
;
A
#
# COMPACT_ATOMS: atom_id res chain seq x y z
N VAL A 1 -2.76 7.19 49.20
CA VAL A 1 -3.92 7.76 48.53
C VAL A 1 -3.62 9.23 48.27
N ARG A 2 -3.20 9.58 47.06
CA ARG A 2 -3.05 10.99 46.63
C ARG A 2 -3.55 11.04 45.18
N CYS A 3 -4.75 11.60 45.03
CA CYS A 3 -5.29 11.97 43.72
C CYS A 3 -4.49 13.12 43.13
N GLN A 4 -3.88 12.92 41.96
CA GLN A 4 -3.32 13.98 41.13
C GLN A 4 -4.37 14.42 40.12
N GLN A 5 -4.81 15.67 40.26
CA GLN A 5 -5.73 16.36 39.37
C GLN A 5 -4.98 16.77 38.08
N TYR A 6 -5.52 16.43 36.93
CA TYR A 6 -5.09 16.93 35.61
C TYR A 6 -5.77 18.28 35.31
N PRO A 7 -5.06 19.27 34.72
CA PRO A 7 -5.67 20.55 34.33
C PRO A 7 -6.46 20.40 33.03
N PRO A 8 -7.48 21.23 32.76
CA PRO A 8 -8.35 21.17 31.61
C PRO A 8 -7.68 21.68 30.34
N LEU A 9 -7.94 20.98 29.21
CA LEU A 9 -7.54 21.36 27.87
C LEU A 9 -8.18 22.70 27.45
N ARG A 10 -7.35 23.67 27.09
CA ARG A 10 -7.77 24.92 26.46
C ARG A 10 -8.17 24.66 25.01
N ALA A 11 -9.39 25.03 24.69
CA ALA A 11 -9.90 25.09 23.33
C ALA A 11 -9.17 26.20 22.56
N LEU A 12 -8.55 25.85 21.42
CA LEU A 12 -8.04 26.82 20.44
C LEU A 12 -9.19 27.18 19.48
N GLN A 13 -9.72 28.38 19.64
CA GLN A 13 -10.59 29.04 18.67
C GLN A 13 -9.73 29.51 17.49
N ALA A 14 -9.98 28.99 16.31
CA ALA A 14 -9.46 29.53 15.06
C ALA A 14 -10.42 30.57 14.52
N SER A 15 -10.01 31.84 14.55
CA SER A 15 -10.72 32.96 13.91
C SER A 15 -10.48 32.94 12.41
N ALA A 16 -11.54 32.80 11.64
CA ALA A 16 -11.58 33.10 10.22
C ALA A 16 -11.65 34.61 10.00
N ALA A 17 -10.67 35.15 9.28
CA ALA A 17 -10.74 36.50 8.73
C ALA A 17 -10.73 36.41 7.21
N LEU A 18 -11.93 36.56 6.64
CA LEU A 18 -12.17 36.91 5.23
C LEU A 18 -11.80 38.38 5.02
N ARG A 19 -10.92 38.66 4.06
CA ARG A 19 -10.93 39.95 3.34
C ARG A 19 -10.54 39.70 1.90
N GLY A 20 -11.50 39.98 1.01
CA GLY A 20 -11.30 40.06 -0.41
C GLY A 20 -10.63 41.39 -0.80
N ALA A 21 -9.91 41.35 -1.91
CA ALA A 21 -9.67 42.46 -2.79
C ALA A 21 -9.49 41.93 -4.21
N SER A 22 -10.39 42.30 -5.05
CA SER A 22 -10.31 42.26 -6.50
C SER A 22 -9.24 43.25 -6.97
N ASP A 23 -8.46 42.88 -7.97
CA ASP A 23 -8.12 43.83 -9.05
C ASP A 23 -7.65 43.09 -10.32
N GLU A 24 -8.17 43.65 -11.39
CA GLU A 24 -8.07 43.27 -12.79
C GLU A 24 -6.72 43.55 -13.45
N HIS A 25 -6.57 42.98 -14.65
CA HIS A 25 -5.75 43.37 -15.80
C HIS A 25 -4.25 42.95 -15.81
N LYS A 26 -3.85 42.06 -16.70
CA LYS A 26 -3.51 42.36 -18.07
C LYS A 26 -3.14 41.11 -18.87
N LYS A 27 -3.85 40.90 -19.96
CA LYS A 27 -3.42 40.09 -21.11
C LYS A 27 -2.34 40.86 -21.87
N GLU A 28 -1.29 40.21 -22.22
CA GLU A 28 -0.52 40.54 -23.40
C GLU A 28 -0.10 39.26 -24.13
N PRO A 29 -0.25 39.23 -25.46
CA PRO A 29 0.15 38.09 -26.27
C PRO A 29 1.54 38.37 -26.83
N TRP A 30 2.40 37.41 -26.91
CA TRP A 30 3.53 37.62 -27.79
C TRP A 30 3.64 36.56 -28.86
N ALA A 31 3.71 37.19 -29.99
CA ALA A 31 3.73 36.66 -31.30
C ALA A 31 5.05 35.98 -31.65
N SER A 32 4.89 35.03 -32.53
CA SER A 32 5.86 34.43 -33.44
C SER A 32 6.79 35.43 -34.13
N SER A 33 8.00 35.03 -34.34
CA SER A 33 8.92 35.36 -35.43
C SER A 33 10.35 35.12 -34.92
N SER A 34 11.30 34.48 -35.59
CA SER A 34 11.67 34.55 -36.97
C SER A 34 12.55 33.36 -37.35
N GLN A 35 12.29 32.81 -38.50
CA GLN A 35 13.25 32.02 -39.28
C GLN A 35 14.47 32.89 -39.64
N GLN A 36 15.66 32.42 -39.34
CA GLN A 36 16.86 32.90 -40.04
C GLN A 36 17.51 31.74 -40.75
N HIS A 37 17.39 31.84 -42.03
CA HIS A 37 18.11 31.18 -43.11
C HIS A 37 19.57 31.55 -43.01
N PHE A 38 20.48 30.59 -42.94
CA PHE A 38 21.90 30.83 -43.16
C PHE A 38 22.42 29.92 -44.27
N ASP A 39 22.91 30.60 -45.30
CA ASP A 39 23.54 30.10 -46.51
C ASP A 39 24.74 29.19 -46.23
N SER A 40 24.86 28.18 -47.09
CA SER A 40 26.05 27.33 -47.23
C SER A 40 27.15 28.05 -48.02
N PRO A 41 28.40 27.93 -47.64
CA PRO A 41 29.55 28.12 -48.56
C PRO A 41 30.24 26.78 -48.89
N PRO A 42 31.06 26.74 -49.96
CA PRO A 42 31.25 25.55 -50.79
C PRO A 42 32.44 24.66 -50.38
N ALA A 43 32.42 23.48 -51.00
CA ALA A 43 33.36 22.37 -50.89
C ALA A 43 34.86 22.75 -50.97
N GLY A 44 35.65 22.10 -50.12
CA GLY A 44 37.11 22.14 -50.24
C GLY A 44 37.82 21.22 -49.25
N HIS A 45 38.41 20.13 -49.80
CA HIS A 45 39.48 19.32 -49.25
C HIS A 45 39.15 18.25 -48.17
N GLN A 46 39.03 17.00 -48.65
CA GLN A 46 39.26 15.78 -47.87
C GLN A 46 40.72 15.65 -47.46
N PRO A 47 41.02 15.34 -46.20
CA PRO A 47 42.25 14.64 -45.84
C PRO A 47 41.99 13.14 -45.80
N GLU A 48 42.88 12.37 -46.39
CA GLU A 48 42.95 10.91 -46.42
C GLU A 48 42.80 10.31 -45.01
N GLN A 49 41.79 9.47 -44.81
CA GLN A 49 41.67 8.62 -43.67
C GLN A 49 42.58 7.38 -43.85
N LYS A 50 43.60 7.28 -43.01
CA LYS A 50 44.36 6.05 -42.83
C LYS A 50 43.45 4.97 -42.24
N PRO A 51 43.52 3.69 -42.67
CA PRO A 51 42.68 2.64 -42.15
C PRO A 51 43.08 2.33 -40.69
N HIS A 52 42.11 2.49 -39.79
CA HIS A 52 42.22 1.96 -38.45
C HIS A 52 42.13 0.44 -38.50
N PRO A 53 42.96 -0.30 -37.74
CA PRO A 53 42.86 -1.75 -37.65
C PRO A 53 41.54 -2.10 -37.00
N SER A 54 40.68 -2.84 -37.73
CA SER A 54 39.48 -3.47 -37.26
C SER A 54 39.89 -4.59 -36.27
N TYR A 55 39.73 -4.36 -35.00
CA TYR A 55 39.71 -5.45 -34.01
C TYR A 55 38.37 -6.15 -34.09
N THR A 56 38.30 -7.14 -34.96
CA THR A 56 37.29 -8.20 -34.84
C THR A 56 37.68 -9.05 -33.64
N GLY A 57 37.33 -8.56 -32.44
CA GLY A 57 37.32 -9.37 -31.24
C GLY A 57 36.21 -10.40 -31.36
N GLN A 58 36.63 -11.65 -31.54
CA GLN A 58 35.82 -12.83 -31.30
C GLN A 58 35.51 -12.87 -29.82
N GLY A 59 34.49 -12.07 -29.40
CA GLY A 59 33.90 -12.14 -28.08
C GLY A 59 32.88 -13.25 -28.09
N GLY A 60 33.17 -14.34 -27.39
CA GLY A 60 32.18 -15.32 -27.01
C GLY A 60 30.99 -14.59 -26.38
N GLN A 61 29.79 -14.92 -26.79
CA GLN A 61 28.57 -14.63 -26.06
C GLN A 61 28.59 -15.42 -24.76
N GLU A 62 29.31 -14.94 -23.77
CA GLU A 62 28.91 -15.06 -22.39
C GLU A 62 27.85 -13.98 -22.20
N SER A 63 26.58 -14.38 -22.24
CA SER A 63 25.51 -13.58 -21.66
C SER A 63 25.80 -13.56 -20.16
N GLU A 64 26.66 -12.63 -19.73
CA GLU A 64 26.63 -12.19 -18.36
C GLU A 64 25.21 -11.68 -18.16
N ASP A 65 24.44 -12.42 -17.37
CA ASP A 65 23.14 -11.99 -16.85
C ASP A 65 23.45 -10.75 -16.01
N TYR A 66 23.46 -9.59 -16.65
CA TYR A 66 23.55 -8.32 -15.95
C TYR A 66 22.27 -8.20 -15.12
N GLU A 67 22.42 -8.49 -13.83
CA GLU A 67 21.38 -8.27 -12.85
C GLU A 67 20.93 -6.80 -12.97
N SER A 68 19.63 -6.59 -13.17
CA SER A 68 19.10 -5.23 -13.24
C SER A 68 19.28 -4.53 -11.90
N GLU A 69 19.42 -3.20 -11.91
CA GLU A 69 19.52 -2.41 -10.67
C GLU A 69 18.36 -2.71 -9.72
N GLU A 70 17.15 -2.88 -10.24
CA GLU A 70 15.97 -3.23 -9.46
C GLU A 70 16.09 -4.61 -8.79
N GLN A 71 16.64 -5.60 -9.49
CA GLN A 71 16.88 -6.94 -8.93
C GLN A 71 17.91 -6.89 -7.81
N LEU A 72 18.98 -6.14 -8.01
CA LEU A 72 20.00 -5.91 -7.00
C LEU A 72 19.44 -5.23 -5.75
N GLN A 73 18.66 -4.15 -5.94
CA GLN A 73 17.97 -3.46 -4.84
C GLN A 73 17.04 -4.40 -4.08
N HIS A 74 16.23 -5.19 -4.78
CA HIS A 74 15.34 -6.18 -4.18
C HIS A 74 16.10 -7.20 -3.32
N ARG A 75 17.23 -7.71 -3.82
CA ARG A 75 18.08 -8.67 -3.07
C ARG A 75 18.68 -8.04 -1.83
N ILE A 76 19.18 -6.80 -1.93
CA ILE A 76 19.74 -6.08 -0.78
C ILE A 76 18.68 -5.88 0.30
N LEU A 77 17.49 -5.39 -0.08
CA LEU A 77 16.38 -5.16 0.86
C LEU A 77 15.90 -6.46 1.50
N THR A 78 15.82 -7.54 0.73
CA THR A 78 15.46 -8.86 1.26
C THR A 78 16.47 -9.36 2.29
N ALA A 79 17.78 -9.24 2.00
CA ALA A 79 18.84 -9.61 2.94
C ALA A 79 18.85 -8.69 4.19
N ALA A 80 18.51 -7.41 4.03
CA ALA A 80 18.46 -6.43 5.12
C ALA A 80 17.38 -6.75 6.17
N LEU A 81 16.32 -7.47 5.80
CA LEU A 81 15.25 -7.84 6.75
C LEU A 81 15.76 -8.67 7.93
N GLU A 82 16.81 -9.47 7.75
CA GLU A 82 17.39 -10.26 8.83
C GLU A 82 18.02 -9.39 9.92
N PHE A 83 18.40 -8.16 9.59
CA PHE A 83 19.06 -7.21 10.49
C PHE A 83 18.10 -6.21 11.15
N VAL A 84 16.83 -6.17 10.74
CA VAL A 84 15.82 -5.28 11.32
C VAL A 84 15.60 -5.50 12.82
N PRO A 85 15.57 -6.72 13.37
CA PRO A 85 15.42 -6.90 14.82
C PRO A 85 16.52 -6.21 15.64
N GLU A 86 17.75 -6.16 15.13
CA GLU A 86 18.90 -5.55 15.78
C GLU A 86 19.02 -4.05 15.50
N HIS A 87 19.03 -3.66 14.24
CA HIS A 87 19.29 -2.28 13.78
C HIS A 87 18.02 -1.45 13.55
N GLY A 88 16.84 -2.06 13.62
CA GLY A 88 15.58 -1.39 13.26
C GLY A 88 15.46 -1.15 11.75
N TRP A 89 14.49 -0.34 11.37
CA TRP A 89 14.22 0.02 9.97
C TRP A 89 15.12 1.18 9.54
N THR A 90 16.40 0.89 9.31
CA THR A 90 17.44 1.93 9.11
C THR A 90 18.37 1.60 7.93
N ALA A 91 19.14 2.61 7.53
CA ALA A 91 20.20 2.43 6.53
C ALA A 91 21.30 1.46 7.02
N GLU A 92 21.50 1.34 8.34
CA GLU A 92 22.45 0.36 8.91
C GLU A 92 22.01 -1.07 8.62
N ALA A 93 20.72 -1.39 8.80
CA ALA A 93 20.19 -2.70 8.44
C ALA A 93 20.40 -3.01 6.94
N ILE A 94 20.20 -2.01 6.07
CA ILE A 94 20.44 -2.15 4.62
C ILE A 94 21.94 -2.38 4.34
N ALA A 95 22.84 -1.68 5.04
CA ALA A 95 24.27 -1.83 4.89
C ALA A 95 24.75 -3.23 5.31
N GLU A 96 24.21 -3.78 6.42
CA GLU A 96 24.51 -5.15 6.85
C GLU A 96 23.98 -6.18 5.83
N GLY A 97 22.76 -5.99 5.31
CA GLY A 97 22.22 -6.82 4.22
C GLY A 97 23.11 -6.80 2.96
N ALA A 98 23.59 -5.63 2.56
CA ALA A 98 24.54 -5.52 1.43
C ALA A 98 25.84 -6.29 1.68
N LYS A 99 26.40 -6.24 2.90
CA LYS A 99 27.60 -6.99 3.28
C LYS A 99 27.43 -8.51 3.15
N THR A 100 26.27 -9.06 3.54
CA THR A 100 26.01 -10.50 3.40
C THR A 100 26.03 -10.97 1.95
N LEU A 101 25.71 -10.07 1.03
CA LEU A 101 25.78 -10.31 -0.42
C LEU A 101 27.17 -10.07 -1.01
N GLY A 102 28.19 -9.77 -0.17
CA GLY A 102 29.53 -9.44 -0.62
C GLY A 102 29.67 -8.07 -1.27
N LEU A 103 28.67 -7.19 -1.10
CA LEU A 103 28.69 -5.84 -1.65
C LEU A 103 29.33 -4.84 -0.68
N SER A 104 29.78 -3.71 -1.23
CA SER A 104 30.28 -2.61 -0.41
C SER A 104 29.14 -1.99 0.42
N VAL A 105 29.45 -1.54 1.63
CA VAL A 105 28.53 -0.73 2.47
C VAL A 105 27.99 0.49 1.73
N ALA A 106 28.76 1.00 0.76
CA ALA A 106 28.32 2.10 -0.10
C ALA A 106 27.07 1.78 -0.93
N ALA A 107 26.73 0.49 -1.13
CA ALA A 107 25.50 0.07 -1.79
C ALA A 107 24.24 0.51 -1.01
N ALA A 108 24.32 0.73 0.31
CA ALA A 108 23.24 1.33 1.09
C ALA A 108 22.91 2.77 0.63
N GLY A 109 23.83 3.46 -0.04
CA GLY A 109 23.62 4.78 -0.64
C GLY A 109 22.68 4.78 -1.85
N LEU A 110 22.27 3.62 -2.37
CA LEU A 110 21.22 3.49 -3.39
C LEU A 110 19.82 3.78 -2.82
N PHE A 111 19.68 3.79 -1.49
CA PHE A 111 18.42 3.92 -0.78
C PHE A 111 18.37 5.21 0.05
N HIS A 112 17.16 5.65 0.39
CA HIS A 112 16.99 6.78 1.28
C HIS A 112 17.44 6.43 2.70
N SER A 113 18.01 7.42 3.40
CA SER A 113 18.58 7.23 4.74
C SER A 113 17.55 6.94 5.85
N ASP A 114 16.25 7.10 5.55
CA ASP A 114 15.16 6.91 6.52
C ASP A 114 14.62 5.48 6.58
N GLY A 115 15.16 4.56 5.79
CA GLY A 115 14.73 3.17 5.74
C GLY A 115 13.35 2.93 5.14
N SER A 116 12.73 3.94 4.51
CA SER A 116 11.37 3.83 3.94
C SER A 116 11.26 2.74 2.89
N GLU A 117 12.26 2.59 2.02
CA GLU A 117 12.27 1.55 0.99
C GLU A 117 12.32 0.14 1.59
N LEU A 118 13.06 -0.04 2.68
CA LEU A 118 13.11 -1.33 3.38
C LEU A 118 11.73 -1.70 3.96
N ILE A 119 11.03 -0.72 4.55
CA ILE A 119 9.68 -0.93 5.09
C ILE A 119 8.68 -1.21 3.96
N LEU A 120 8.68 -0.41 2.89
CA LEU A 120 7.79 -0.59 1.74
C LEU A 120 8.04 -1.92 1.04
N HIS A 121 9.30 -2.33 0.90
CA HIS A 121 9.68 -3.65 0.39
C HIS A 121 9.11 -4.77 1.26
N PHE A 122 9.28 -4.69 2.58
CA PHE A 122 8.72 -5.68 3.50
C PHE A 122 7.19 -5.77 3.40
N VAL A 123 6.48 -4.62 3.38
CA VAL A 123 5.02 -4.61 3.23
C VAL A 123 4.59 -5.23 1.91
N SER A 124 5.28 -4.92 0.80
CA SER A 124 5.04 -5.50 -0.51
C SER A 124 5.24 -7.02 -0.52
N GLU A 125 6.34 -7.50 0.07
CA GLU A 125 6.61 -8.94 0.22
C GLU A 125 5.53 -9.66 1.02
N CYS A 126 5.07 -9.05 2.13
CA CYS A 126 3.97 -9.61 2.92
C CYS A 126 2.66 -9.67 2.13
N ASN A 127 2.35 -8.65 1.32
CA ASN A 127 1.17 -8.63 0.48
C ASN A 127 1.24 -9.71 -0.61
N THR A 128 2.40 -9.88 -1.24
CA THR A 128 2.65 -10.95 -2.22
C THR A 128 2.45 -12.34 -1.60
N LYS A 129 3.04 -12.58 -0.44
CA LYS A 129 2.86 -13.85 0.30
C LYS A 129 1.41 -14.11 0.69
N LEU A 130 0.69 -13.06 1.13
CA LEU A 130 -0.74 -13.18 1.42
C LEU A 130 -1.52 -13.58 0.17
N SER A 131 -1.32 -12.86 -0.94
CA SER A 131 -2.00 -13.14 -2.22
C SER A 131 -1.75 -14.57 -2.70
N GLU A 132 -0.52 -15.08 -2.56
CA GLU A 132 -0.17 -16.48 -2.85
C GLU A 132 -0.92 -17.47 -1.96
N LEU A 133 -1.03 -17.19 -0.65
CA LEU A 133 -1.79 -18.02 0.30
C LEU A 133 -3.28 -18.07 -0.08
N LEU A 134 -3.89 -16.92 -0.34
CA LEU A 134 -5.30 -16.81 -0.71
C LEU A 134 -5.58 -17.50 -2.06
N LYS A 135 -4.69 -17.33 -3.03
CA LYS A 135 -4.76 -18.01 -4.33
C LYS A 135 -4.68 -19.53 -4.18
N LYS A 136 -3.80 -20.03 -3.31
CA LYS A 136 -3.67 -21.46 -3.03
C LYS A 136 -4.96 -22.00 -2.39
N GLU A 137 -5.51 -21.30 -1.40
CA GLU A 137 -6.76 -21.67 -0.74
C GLU A 137 -7.92 -21.71 -1.73
N GLN A 138 -8.07 -20.68 -2.56
CA GLN A 138 -9.10 -20.64 -3.62
C GLN A 138 -8.96 -21.82 -4.60
N LYS A 139 -7.72 -22.17 -4.97
CA LYS A 139 -7.48 -23.32 -5.87
C LYS A 139 -7.92 -24.64 -5.24
N LEU A 140 -7.66 -24.86 -3.95
CA LEU A 140 -8.11 -26.07 -3.24
C LEU A 140 -9.65 -26.16 -3.20
N VAL A 141 -10.33 -25.03 -2.98
CA VAL A 141 -11.80 -24.98 -3.04
C VAL A 141 -12.32 -25.29 -4.46
N GLN A 142 -11.68 -24.75 -5.50
CA GLN A 142 -12.06 -25.00 -6.90
C GLN A 142 -11.87 -26.47 -7.29
N LEU A 143 -10.86 -27.14 -6.75
CA LEU A 143 -10.59 -28.56 -6.96
C LEU A 143 -11.50 -29.48 -6.13
N GLY A 144 -12.30 -28.94 -5.22
CA GLY A 144 -13.13 -29.72 -4.29
C GLY A 144 -12.34 -30.39 -3.16
N GLU A 145 -11.07 -30.01 -2.98
CA GLU A 145 -10.18 -30.51 -1.92
C GLU A 145 -10.36 -29.77 -0.59
N ALA A 146 -11.01 -28.61 -0.59
CA ALA A 146 -11.37 -27.85 0.58
C ALA A 146 -12.79 -27.28 0.45
N GLU A 147 -13.45 -27.10 1.59
CA GLU A 147 -14.77 -26.45 1.65
C GLU A 147 -14.60 -24.92 1.62
N LYS A 148 -15.55 -24.24 0.94
CA LYS A 148 -15.57 -22.78 0.93
C LYS A 148 -15.96 -22.24 2.30
N LYS A 149 -15.06 -21.48 2.94
CA LYS A 149 -15.32 -20.81 4.21
C LYS A 149 -16.41 -19.75 4.08
N PRO A 150 -17.19 -19.50 5.15
CA PRO A 150 -18.01 -18.30 5.28
C PRO A 150 -17.15 -17.03 5.13
N THR A 151 -17.75 -15.93 4.65
CA THR A 151 -17.01 -14.69 4.35
C THR A 151 -16.35 -14.09 5.59
N ASP A 152 -17.02 -14.12 6.75
CA ASP A 152 -16.50 -13.63 8.03
C ASP A 152 -15.25 -14.41 8.47
N GLU A 153 -15.30 -15.72 8.41
CA GLU A 153 -14.19 -16.60 8.72
C GLU A 153 -13.01 -16.36 7.76
N PHE A 154 -13.31 -16.27 6.47
CA PHE A 154 -12.29 -15.99 5.45
C PHE A 154 -11.58 -14.64 5.69
N LEU A 155 -12.35 -13.56 5.97
CA LEU A 155 -11.78 -12.24 6.23
C LEU A 155 -10.93 -12.22 7.50
N ARG A 156 -11.40 -12.87 8.57
CA ARG A 156 -10.64 -13.03 9.81
C ARG A 156 -9.31 -13.73 9.55
N ASP A 157 -9.35 -14.89 8.89
CA ASP A 157 -8.17 -15.71 8.62
C ASP A 157 -7.15 -14.97 7.73
N ALA A 158 -7.63 -14.24 6.70
CA ALA A 158 -6.78 -13.46 5.82
C ALA A 158 -6.07 -12.31 6.56
N VAL A 159 -6.80 -11.56 7.39
CA VAL A 159 -6.22 -10.47 8.20
C VAL A 159 -5.25 -11.04 9.24
N GLU A 160 -5.60 -12.12 9.92
CA GLU A 160 -4.73 -12.80 10.87
C GLU A 160 -3.45 -13.29 10.21
N ALA A 161 -3.55 -13.97 9.06
CA ALA A 161 -2.39 -14.46 8.31
C ALA A 161 -1.44 -13.30 7.93
N ARG A 162 -1.99 -12.16 7.53
CA ARG A 162 -1.18 -10.96 7.20
C ARG A 162 -0.50 -10.36 8.42
N LEU A 163 -1.22 -10.20 9.53
CA LEU A 163 -0.68 -9.63 10.77
C LEU A 163 0.37 -10.55 11.42
N ARG A 164 0.22 -11.87 11.32
CA ARG A 164 1.23 -12.82 11.82
C ARG A 164 2.59 -12.65 11.16
N MET A 165 2.65 -12.11 9.94
CA MET A 165 3.92 -11.80 9.27
C MET A 165 4.69 -10.65 9.93
N LEU A 166 4.03 -9.83 10.78
CA LEU A 166 4.66 -8.77 11.54
C LEU A 166 5.36 -9.26 12.82
N ILE A 167 5.01 -10.45 13.31
CA ILE A 167 5.48 -10.97 14.61
C ILE A 167 7.01 -10.89 14.77
N PRO A 168 7.84 -11.28 13.80
CA PRO A 168 9.30 -11.21 13.94
C PRO A 168 9.82 -9.78 14.13
N TYR A 169 9.03 -8.77 13.76
CA TYR A 169 9.42 -7.36 13.72
C TYR A 169 8.57 -6.49 14.65
N ILE A 170 7.71 -7.08 15.49
CA ILE A 170 6.67 -6.37 16.23
C ILE A 170 7.24 -5.29 17.15
N GLU A 171 8.39 -5.54 17.77
CA GLU A 171 9.06 -4.57 18.64
C GLU A 171 9.55 -3.32 17.89
N LYS A 172 9.90 -3.47 16.61
CA LYS A 172 10.38 -2.40 15.74
C LYS A 172 9.27 -1.82 14.84
N TRP A 173 8.07 -2.41 14.87
CA TRP A 173 6.96 -2.02 14.01
C TRP A 173 6.43 -0.60 14.26
N PRO A 174 6.39 -0.07 15.51
CA PRO A 174 6.04 1.34 15.75
C PRO A 174 6.96 2.32 15.02
N GLN A 175 8.26 2.01 14.87
CA GLN A 175 9.20 2.81 14.07
C GLN A 175 8.78 2.78 12.58
N ALA A 176 8.47 1.60 12.03
CA ALA A 176 8.02 1.47 10.65
C ALA A 176 6.77 2.33 10.38
N LEU A 177 5.75 2.23 11.24
CA LEU A 177 4.53 3.03 11.09
C LEU A 177 4.81 4.53 11.11
N SER A 178 5.72 4.99 11.96
CA SER A 178 6.09 6.41 12.02
C SER A 178 6.71 6.90 10.70
N VAL A 179 7.50 6.06 10.02
CA VAL A 179 8.10 6.36 8.71
C VAL A 179 7.05 6.30 7.60
N LEU A 180 6.16 5.29 7.62
CA LEU A 180 5.08 5.15 6.61
C LEU A 180 4.10 6.33 6.63
N LEU A 181 3.90 6.97 7.79
CA LEU A 181 3.05 8.15 7.96
C LEU A 181 3.70 9.47 7.54
N LEU A 182 4.97 9.49 7.16
CA LEU A 182 5.60 10.68 6.60
C LEU A 182 4.91 11.07 5.27
N PRO A 183 4.65 12.36 5.03
CA PRO A 183 3.88 12.82 3.85
C PRO A 183 4.39 12.25 2.51
N ARG A 184 5.69 12.09 2.35
CA ARG A 184 6.30 11.52 1.15
C ARG A 184 6.01 10.03 0.94
N ASN A 185 5.78 9.29 2.03
CA ASN A 185 5.57 7.83 2.00
C ASN A 185 4.08 7.46 1.98
N ILE A 186 3.17 8.39 2.36
CA ILE A 186 1.72 8.15 2.40
C ILE A 186 1.17 7.58 1.08
N PRO A 187 1.49 8.11 -0.11
CA PRO A 187 0.93 7.57 -1.35
C PRO A 187 1.28 6.09 -1.58
N SER A 188 2.54 5.72 -1.37
CA SER A 188 3.01 4.34 -1.52
C SER A 188 2.42 3.42 -0.46
N SER A 189 2.35 3.87 0.80
CA SER A 189 1.76 3.12 1.91
C SER A 189 0.27 2.84 1.69
N LEU A 190 -0.49 3.86 1.27
CA LEU A 190 -1.91 3.71 0.96
C LEU A 190 -2.14 2.79 -0.24
N ASN A 191 -1.31 2.87 -1.28
CA ASN A 191 -1.41 1.99 -2.43
C ASN A 191 -1.22 0.51 -2.03
N LEU A 192 -0.21 0.21 -1.21
CA LEU A 192 0.03 -1.15 -0.70
C LEU A 192 -1.12 -1.64 0.20
N LEU A 193 -1.67 -0.77 1.04
CA LEU A 193 -2.79 -1.10 1.91
C LEU A 193 -4.06 -1.37 1.10
N THR A 194 -4.40 -0.50 0.16
CA THR A 194 -5.60 -0.67 -0.67
C THR A 194 -5.51 -1.89 -1.58
N SER A 195 -4.35 -2.14 -2.21
CA SER A 195 -4.11 -3.37 -2.99
C SER A 195 -4.33 -4.62 -2.15
N MET A 196 -3.79 -4.67 -0.94
CA MET A 196 -3.99 -5.81 -0.03
C MET A 196 -5.47 -6.04 0.31
N ILE A 197 -6.20 -4.97 0.63
CA ILE A 197 -7.63 -5.04 0.94
C ILE A 197 -8.45 -5.49 -0.29
N ASP A 198 -8.08 -5.02 -1.47
CA ASP A 198 -8.70 -5.44 -2.72
C ASP A 198 -8.47 -6.91 -3.01
N ASP A 199 -7.25 -7.41 -2.80
CA ASP A 199 -6.92 -8.83 -2.95
C ASP A 199 -7.75 -9.70 -1.99
N ILE A 200 -7.85 -9.33 -0.71
CA ILE A 200 -8.65 -10.07 0.27
C ILE A 200 -10.11 -10.16 -0.19
N TRP A 201 -10.73 -9.05 -0.60
CA TRP A 201 -12.11 -9.05 -1.07
C TRP A 201 -12.30 -9.79 -2.39
N HIS A 202 -11.32 -9.71 -3.29
CA HIS A 202 -11.33 -10.48 -4.54
C HIS A 202 -11.42 -11.99 -4.27
N TYR A 203 -10.56 -12.50 -3.39
CA TYR A 203 -10.54 -13.92 -3.04
C TYR A 203 -11.72 -14.33 -2.14
N ALA A 204 -12.31 -13.42 -1.38
CA ALA A 204 -13.58 -13.64 -0.67
C ALA A 204 -14.77 -13.82 -1.62
N GLY A 205 -14.60 -13.47 -2.91
CA GLY A 205 -15.64 -13.58 -3.93
C GLY A 205 -16.56 -12.36 -3.98
N ASP A 206 -16.10 -11.19 -3.54
CA ASP A 206 -16.85 -9.94 -3.66
C ASP A 206 -16.91 -9.49 -5.12
N GLN A 207 -18.13 -9.41 -5.67
CA GLN A 207 -18.40 -8.93 -7.03
C GLN A 207 -19.18 -7.60 -7.00
N SER A 208 -19.27 -6.93 -5.87
CA SER A 208 -19.96 -5.66 -5.76
C SER A 208 -19.23 -4.56 -6.54
N THR A 209 -19.99 -3.74 -7.26
CA THR A 209 -19.49 -2.61 -8.07
C THR A 209 -20.12 -1.28 -7.67
N ASP A 210 -20.99 -1.31 -6.68
CA ASP A 210 -21.80 -0.19 -6.19
C ASP A 210 -21.18 0.48 -4.94
N PHE A 211 -22.00 1.30 -4.25
CA PHE A 211 -21.60 1.95 -3.01
C PHE A 211 -21.10 0.96 -1.92
N ASN A 212 -21.63 -0.27 -1.92
CA ASN A 212 -21.18 -1.31 -1.00
C ASN A 212 -19.71 -1.70 -1.21
N TRP A 213 -19.20 -1.56 -2.43
CA TRP A 213 -17.80 -1.80 -2.76
C TRP A 213 -16.86 -0.95 -1.90
N TYR A 214 -17.09 0.37 -1.86
CA TYR A 214 -16.28 1.31 -1.06
C TYR A 214 -16.44 1.06 0.44
N THR A 215 -17.67 0.83 0.90
CA THR A 215 -17.97 0.61 2.32
C THR A 215 -17.28 -0.65 2.85
N ARG A 216 -17.33 -1.76 2.13
CA ARG A 216 -16.67 -3.02 2.53
C ARG A 216 -15.17 -2.85 2.66
N ARG A 217 -14.52 -2.18 1.72
CA ARG A 217 -13.07 -1.91 1.75
C ARG A 217 -12.69 -0.98 2.89
N ALA A 218 -13.45 0.09 3.10
CA ALA A 218 -13.21 1.01 4.20
C ALA A 218 -13.35 0.32 5.57
N VAL A 219 -14.37 -0.53 5.75
CA VAL A 219 -14.57 -1.29 6.99
C VAL A 219 -13.43 -2.27 7.23
N LEU A 220 -13.03 -3.05 6.22
CA LEU A 220 -11.91 -4.00 6.38
C LEU A 220 -10.59 -3.28 6.63
N THR A 221 -10.35 -2.13 5.99
CA THR A 221 -9.19 -1.27 6.25
C THR A 221 -9.17 -0.80 7.71
N ALA A 222 -10.33 -0.38 8.25
CA ALA A 222 -10.43 0.04 9.64
C ALA A 222 -10.19 -1.13 10.61
N ILE A 223 -10.72 -2.32 10.32
CA ILE A 223 -10.49 -3.54 11.11
C ILE A 223 -9.01 -3.89 11.10
N TYR A 224 -8.36 -3.92 9.92
CA TYR A 224 -6.94 -4.22 9.81
C TYR A 224 -6.09 -3.24 10.63
N ASN A 225 -6.24 -1.94 10.41
CA ASN A 225 -5.43 -0.93 11.08
C ASN A 225 -5.64 -0.92 12.60
N THR A 226 -6.88 -1.08 13.07
CA THR A 226 -7.15 -1.11 14.52
C THR A 226 -6.62 -2.38 15.16
N THR A 227 -6.70 -3.53 14.48
CA THR A 227 -6.12 -4.79 14.97
C THR A 227 -4.60 -4.72 15.01
N GLU A 228 -3.96 -4.11 14.01
CA GLU A 228 -2.51 -3.86 14.00
C GLU A 228 -2.07 -3.00 15.20
N LEU A 229 -2.83 -1.94 15.52
CA LEU A 229 -2.57 -1.12 16.71
C LEU A 229 -2.75 -1.88 18.03
N VAL A 230 -3.75 -2.76 18.13
CA VAL A 230 -3.95 -3.64 19.29
C VAL A 230 -2.77 -4.60 19.41
N MET A 231 -2.35 -5.23 18.30
CA MET A 231 -1.25 -6.19 18.29
C MET A 231 0.07 -5.60 18.80
N MET A 232 0.36 -4.33 18.50
CA MET A 232 1.58 -3.66 18.99
C MET A 232 1.58 -3.43 20.50
N GLN A 233 0.42 -3.49 21.15
CA GLN A 233 0.26 -3.27 22.59
C GLN A 233 -0.05 -4.58 23.34
N ASP A 234 -0.25 -5.66 22.60
CA ASP A 234 -0.64 -6.96 23.14
C ASP A 234 0.57 -7.68 23.77
N SER A 235 0.45 -8.00 25.04
CA SER A 235 1.43 -8.78 25.80
C SER A 235 0.94 -10.20 26.13
N SER A 236 -0.23 -10.60 25.60
CA SER A 236 -0.78 -11.92 25.84
C SER A 236 0.01 -13.01 25.09
N PRO A 237 0.08 -14.23 25.63
CA PRO A 237 0.76 -15.33 24.95
C PRO A 237 0.17 -15.58 23.55
N GLY A 238 1.03 -15.57 22.53
CA GLY A 238 0.60 -15.82 21.15
C GLY A 238 -0.34 -14.77 20.54
N PHE A 239 -0.46 -13.59 21.15
CA PHE A 239 -1.34 -12.50 20.72
C PHE A 239 -2.83 -12.87 20.80
N GLU A 240 -3.24 -13.65 21.82
CA GLU A 240 -4.61 -14.12 21.97
C GLU A 240 -5.64 -12.99 22.09
N ASP A 241 -5.30 -11.89 22.77
CA ASP A 241 -6.18 -10.73 22.92
C ASP A 241 -6.37 -10.01 21.56
N THR A 242 -5.35 -9.97 20.74
CA THR A 242 -5.41 -9.43 19.36
C THR A 242 -6.34 -10.25 18.47
N TRP A 243 -6.22 -11.58 18.51
CA TRP A 243 -7.07 -12.44 17.67
C TRP A 243 -8.53 -12.43 18.11
N ARG A 244 -8.78 -12.36 19.41
CA ARG A 244 -10.14 -12.17 19.96
C ARG A 244 -10.72 -10.80 19.56
N PHE A 245 -9.90 -9.74 19.57
CA PHE A 245 -10.32 -8.44 19.10
C PHE A 245 -10.68 -8.47 17.61
N LEU A 246 -9.86 -9.09 16.77
CA LEU A 246 -10.11 -9.23 15.33
C LEU A 246 -11.44 -9.97 15.07
N GLU A 247 -11.64 -11.12 15.72
CA GLU A 247 -12.87 -11.92 15.59
C GLU A 247 -14.11 -11.08 15.92
N ASN A 248 -14.09 -10.35 17.03
CA ASN A 248 -15.19 -9.48 17.43
C ASN A 248 -15.44 -8.37 16.40
N ARG A 249 -14.40 -7.71 15.88
CA ARG A 249 -14.56 -6.63 14.89
C ARG A 249 -15.13 -7.14 13.56
N VAL A 250 -14.70 -8.29 13.10
CA VAL A 250 -15.25 -8.92 11.89
C VAL A 250 -16.73 -9.30 12.10
N ALA A 251 -17.08 -9.92 13.24
CA ALA A 251 -18.45 -10.28 13.57
C ALA A 251 -19.37 -9.04 13.65
N ASP A 252 -18.91 -7.96 14.29
CA ASP A 252 -19.65 -6.69 14.37
C ASP A 252 -19.92 -6.11 12.97
N ALA A 253 -18.90 -6.10 12.11
CA ALA A 253 -19.02 -5.58 10.74
C ALA A 253 -20.03 -6.39 9.91
N MET A 254 -20.02 -7.70 10.02
CA MET A 254 -20.97 -8.57 9.31
C MET A 254 -22.40 -8.39 9.83
N THR A 255 -22.58 -8.21 11.14
CA THR A 255 -23.89 -7.94 11.75
C THR A 255 -24.46 -6.61 11.27
N MET A 256 -23.63 -5.56 11.22
CA MET A 256 -24.02 -4.24 10.70
C MET A 256 -24.41 -4.30 9.21
N SER A 257 -23.65 -5.04 8.39
CA SER A 257 -23.94 -5.22 6.96
C SER A 257 -25.30 -5.92 6.76
N ASN A 258 -25.59 -6.96 7.51
CA ASN A 258 -26.86 -7.70 7.44
C ASN A 258 -28.04 -6.84 7.88
N THR A 259 -27.86 -6.05 8.93
CA THR A 259 -28.91 -5.13 9.42
C THR A 259 -29.21 -4.03 8.40
N ALA A 260 -28.19 -3.44 7.78
CA ALA A 260 -28.37 -2.40 6.75
C ALA A 260 -29.12 -2.95 5.53
N SER A 261 -28.80 -4.14 5.06
CA SER A 261 -29.49 -4.79 3.94
C SER A 261 -30.96 -5.13 4.27
N GLN A 262 -31.26 -5.54 5.51
CA GLN A 262 -32.64 -5.77 5.96
C GLN A 262 -33.47 -4.47 5.99
N VAL A 263 -32.90 -3.38 6.48
CA VAL A 263 -33.58 -2.07 6.51
C VAL A 263 -33.88 -1.59 5.09
N GLN A 264 -32.93 -1.76 4.16
CA GLN A 264 -33.11 -1.38 2.76
C GLN A 264 -34.22 -2.21 2.10
N SER A 265 -34.20 -3.53 2.24
CA SER A 265 -35.23 -4.41 1.67
C SER A 265 -36.63 -4.17 2.28
N THR A 266 -36.71 -3.85 3.58
CA THR A 266 -37.97 -3.50 4.24
C THR A 266 -38.48 -2.13 3.75
N GLY A 267 -37.59 -1.15 3.56
CA GLY A 267 -37.94 0.15 3.00
C GLY A 267 -38.50 0.06 1.57
N GLU A 268 -37.87 -0.74 0.71
CA GLU A 268 -38.36 -1.00 -0.65
C GLU A 268 -39.73 -1.72 -0.66
N ALA A 269 -39.95 -2.69 0.21
CA ALA A 269 -41.21 -3.39 0.33
C ALA A 269 -42.34 -2.45 0.79
N VAL A 270 -42.05 -1.53 1.73
CA VAL A 270 -43.03 -0.52 2.16
C VAL A 270 -43.38 0.45 1.04
N VAL A 271 -42.40 0.92 0.28
CA VAL A 271 -42.63 1.82 -0.87
C VAL A 271 -43.43 1.12 -1.95
N GLN A 272 -43.15 -0.12 -2.29
CA GLN A 272 -43.89 -0.93 -3.25
C GLN A 272 -45.35 -1.19 -2.77
N GLY A 273 -45.49 -1.50 -1.47
CA GLY A 273 -46.82 -1.68 -0.85
C GLY A 273 -47.68 -0.42 -0.91
N LEU A 274 -47.12 0.77 -0.67
CA LEU A 274 -47.80 2.05 -0.77
C LEU A 274 -48.17 2.39 -2.22
N MET A 275 -47.30 2.12 -3.20
CA MET A 275 -47.63 2.31 -4.61
C MET A 275 -48.72 1.36 -5.10
N GLY A 276 -48.67 0.09 -4.68
CA GLY A 276 -49.73 -0.88 -4.99
C GLY A 276 -51.09 -0.48 -4.42
N ALA A 277 -51.16 0.04 -3.20
CA ALA A 277 -52.40 0.53 -2.58
C ALA A 277 -52.97 1.78 -3.30
N ALA A 278 -52.10 2.68 -3.75
CA ALA A 278 -52.51 3.87 -4.49
C ALA A 278 -53.20 3.55 -5.85
N VAL A 279 -52.72 2.51 -6.55
CA VAL A 279 -53.29 2.05 -7.82
C VAL A 279 -54.65 1.38 -7.60
N THR A 280 -54.86 0.69 -6.47
CA THR A 280 -56.13 -0.02 -6.18
C THR A 280 -57.25 0.95 -5.79
N VAL A 281 -56.97 2.13 -5.28
CA VAL A 281 -57.97 3.15 -4.90
C VAL A 281 -58.40 4.01 -6.10
N SER A 282 -57.68 3.98 -7.23
CA SER A 282 -57.99 4.77 -8.44
C SER A 282 -58.84 4.02 -9.49
N ASN A 283 -59.26 2.78 -9.21
CA ASN A 283 -60.23 2.02 -10.02
C ASN A 283 -61.55 1.88 -9.25
#